data_edc53c6554b19d5b870d37aa55fca439
#
_entry.id   edc53c6554b19d5b870d37aa55fca439
#
_cell.length_a   1.000
_cell.length_b   1.000
_cell.length_c   1.000
_cell.angle_alpha   90.00
_cell.angle_beta   90.00
_cell.angle_gamma   90.00
#
_symmetry.space_group_name_H-M   'P 1'
#
loop_
_entity.id
_entity.type
_entity.pdbx_description
1 polymer ?
#
loop_
_entity_poly.entity_id
_entity_poly.type
_entity_poly.pdbx_seq_one_letter_code
_entity_poly.pdbx_strand_id
1 'polypeptide(L)'
;MEQCINQIKVRGSLQGLPQFSHENHGKQFYRFFLEIPRLSGAVDILPVVADSWVLSKMDLSGGEMLTVTGQIRSHNSRTDGVRHLLIFVFAQNIICEDGEPMNEVLLQGPLCKDPTYRRTPLGREICDVMLAVNRGFKRADYLPCILWGRIAQEISLCHTSDTIQVSGRLQSRTYTKQTEDGPEERTAYEISALTAQIIEDDP
;
A
#
# COMPACT_ATOMS: atom_id res chain seq x y z
N MET A 1 6.50 7.51 23.39
CA MET A 1 5.46 6.91 22.49
C MET A 1 6.02 7.01 21.09
N GLU A 2 6.41 5.89 20.50
CA GLU A 2 6.87 5.85 19.13
C GLU A 2 5.83 6.48 18.20
N GLN A 3 6.25 7.45 17.44
CA GLN A 3 5.39 8.13 16.47
C GLN A 3 5.18 7.18 15.27
N CYS A 4 4.05 6.50 15.25
CA CYS A 4 3.68 5.65 14.13
C CYS A 4 3.24 6.53 12.97
N ILE A 5 3.91 6.41 11.82
CA ILE A 5 3.58 7.14 10.61
C ILE A 5 2.98 6.18 9.59
N ASN A 6 1.78 6.49 9.12
CA ASN A 6 1.13 5.81 8.01
C ASN A 6 0.37 6.84 7.19
N GLN A 7 1.01 7.33 6.15
CA GLN A 7 0.47 8.39 5.30
C GLN A 7 0.59 7.97 3.84
N ILE A 8 -0.49 8.17 3.10
CA ILE A 8 -0.50 8.03 1.66
C ILE A 8 -1.26 9.20 1.03
N LYS A 9 -0.71 9.72 -0.06
CA LYS A 9 -1.38 10.69 -0.93
C LYS A 9 -1.26 10.20 -2.37
N VAL A 10 -2.42 9.95 -2.99
CA VAL A 10 -2.49 9.48 -4.38
C VAL A 10 -3.43 10.34 -5.19
N ARG A 11 -3.08 10.58 -6.45
CA ARG A 11 -3.95 11.21 -7.44
C ARG A 11 -3.98 10.36 -8.70
N GLY A 12 -5.19 10.01 -9.12
CA GLY A 12 -5.41 9.17 -10.29
C GLY A 12 -6.85 9.23 -10.78
N SER A 13 -7.09 8.64 -11.93
CA SER A 13 -8.42 8.57 -12.53
C SER A 13 -9.28 7.51 -11.83
N LEU A 14 -10.52 7.85 -11.51
CA LEU A 14 -11.50 6.93 -10.95
C LEU A 14 -11.90 5.88 -11.99
N GLN A 15 -11.67 4.60 -11.70
CA GLN A 15 -12.13 3.48 -12.51
C GLN A 15 -13.51 2.99 -12.06
N GLY A 16 -14.54 3.28 -12.86
CA GLY A 16 -15.92 2.93 -12.55
C GLY A 16 -16.46 3.68 -11.34
N LEU A 17 -17.62 3.28 -10.86
CA LEU A 17 -18.24 3.90 -9.69
C LEU A 17 -17.89 3.15 -8.40
N PRO A 18 -17.84 3.86 -7.23
CA PRO A 18 -17.70 3.21 -5.95
C PRO A 18 -18.78 2.16 -5.69
N GLN A 19 -18.37 0.96 -5.32
CA GLN A 19 -19.24 -0.16 -5.01
C GLN A 19 -19.29 -0.41 -3.50
N PHE A 20 -20.46 -0.79 -2.98
CA PHE A 20 -20.58 -1.18 -1.58
C PHE A 20 -19.59 -2.31 -1.24
N SER A 21 -18.85 -2.13 -0.17
CA SER A 21 -17.86 -3.08 0.30
C SER A 21 -18.34 -3.85 1.54
N HIS A 22 -18.65 -3.14 2.60
CA HIS A 22 -19.10 -3.72 3.87
C HIS A 22 -19.68 -2.64 4.78
N GLU A 23 -20.32 -3.08 5.85
CA GLU A 23 -20.75 -2.24 6.97
C GLU A 23 -19.96 -2.61 8.22
N ASN A 24 -19.56 -1.62 9.00
CA ASN A 24 -18.92 -1.81 10.28
C ASN A 24 -19.33 -0.72 11.27
N HIS A 25 -19.85 -1.13 12.43
CA HIS A 25 -20.35 -0.21 13.47
C HIS A 25 -21.34 0.85 12.96
N GLY A 26 -22.29 0.43 12.10
CA GLY A 26 -23.29 1.32 11.51
C GLY A 26 -22.76 2.29 10.45
N LYS A 27 -21.51 2.14 10.02
CA LYS A 27 -20.92 2.90 8.92
C LYS A 27 -20.78 2.04 7.70
N GLN A 28 -21.19 2.56 6.55
CA GLN A 28 -21.06 1.91 5.25
C GLN A 28 -19.76 2.31 4.59
N PHE A 29 -19.05 1.33 4.04
CA PHE A 29 -17.81 1.52 3.31
C PHE A 29 -17.97 1.09 1.86
N TYR A 30 -17.38 1.88 0.97
CA TYR A 30 -17.39 1.65 -0.47
C TYR A 30 -15.98 1.43 -0.97
N ARG A 31 -15.82 0.58 -1.97
CA ARG A 31 -14.55 0.29 -2.63
C ARG A 31 -14.60 0.78 -4.07
N PHE A 32 -13.52 1.39 -4.51
CA PHE A 32 -13.27 1.78 -5.89
C PHE A 32 -11.78 1.66 -6.22
N PHE A 33 -11.41 1.89 -7.46
CA PHE A 33 -10.03 1.82 -7.92
C PHE A 33 -9.60 3.14 -8.53
N LEU A 34 -8.34 3.50 -8.28
CA LEU A 34 -7.67 4.61 -8.94
C LEU A 34 -6.62 4.09 -9.90
N GLU A 35 -6.65 4.59 -11.11
CA GLU A 35 -5.63 4.35 -12.13
C GLU A 35 -4.59 5.46 -12.05
N ILE A 36 -3.31 5.08 -11.82
CA ILE A 36 -2.21 6.01 -11.65
C ILE A 36 -1.09 5.60 -12.60
N PRO A 37 -0.89 6.34 -13.70
CA PRO A 37 0.22 6.07 -14.62
C PRO A 37 1.56 6.40 -13.97
N ARG A 38 2.57 5.56 -14.25
CA ARG A 38 3.97 5.76 -13.85
C ARG A 38 4.75 6.41 -14.99
N LEU A 39 5.84 7.09 -14.65
CA LEU A 39 6.78 7.62 -15.66
C LEU A 39 7.36 6.55 -16.59
N SER A 40 7.39 5.29 -16.15
CA SER A 40 7.85 4.16 -16.96
C SER A 40 6.85 3.67 -18.01
N GLY A 41 5.65 4.23 -18.07
CA GLY A 41 4.54 3.79 -18.91
C GLY A 41 3.71 2.65 -18.30
N ALA A 42 4.12 2.05 -17.19
CA ALA A 42 3.28 1.12 -16.44
C ALA A 42 2.17 1.88 -15.69
N VAL A 43 1.11 1.17 -15.31
CA VAL A 43 -0.03 1.74 -14.61
C VAL A 43 -0.26 0.99 -13.30
N ASP A 44 -0.46 1.73 -12.22
CA ASP A 44 -0.92 1.18 -10.96
C ASP A 44 -2.45 1.28 -10.86
N ILE A 45 -3.11 0.18 -10.55
CA ILE A 45 -4.53 0.14 -10.23
C ILE A 45 -4.65 -0.07 -8.72
N LEU A 46 -4.93 0.99 -7.98
CA LEU A 46 -4.92 0.96 -6.52
C LEU A 46 -6.32 0.85 -5.93
N PRO A 47 -6.60 -0.14 -5.07
CA PRO A 47 -7.87 -0.25 -4.37
C PRO A 47 -7.96 0.82 -3.27
N VAL A 48 -9.07 1.54 -3.26
CA VAL A 48 -9.41 2.54 -2.25
C VAL A 48 -10.68 2.11 -1.54
N VAL A 49 -10.70 2.27 -0.22
CA VAL A 49 -11.89 2.08 0.62
C VAL A 49 -12.18 3.40 1.33
N ALA A 50 -13.41 3.88 1.22
CA ALA A 50 -13.87 5.12 1.81
C ALA A 50 -15.18 4.93 2.59
N ASP A 51 -15.35 5.68 3.67
CA ASP A 51 -16.63 5.82 4.38
C ASP A 51 -17.65 6.53 3.47
N SER A 52 -18.92 6.12 3.55
CA SER A 52 -20.02 6.73 2.81
C SER A 52 -20.12 8.25 3.00
N TRP A 53 -19.78 8.74 4.20
CA TRP A 53 -19.80 10.18 4.49
C TRP A 53 -18.76 10.95 3.68
N VAL A 54 -17.56 10.36 3.45
CA VAL A 54 -16.51 10.99 2.61
C VAL A 54 -17.00 11.09 1.17
N LEU A 55 -17.68 10.06 0.66
CA LEU A 55 -18.20 10.01 -0.71
C LEU A 55 -19.46 10.84 -0.91
N SER A 56 -20.29 11.03 0.12
CA SER A 56 -21.58 11.74 0.01
C SER A 56 -21.47 13.21 -0.42
N LYS A 57 -20.28 13.77 -0.36
CA LYS A 57 -19.97 15.14 -0.77
C LYS A 57 -19.58 15.27 -2.24
N MET A 58 -19.59 14.17 -2.98
CA MET A 58 -19.06 14.09 -4.33
C MET A 58 -20.14 13.57 -5.28
N ASP A 59 -20.17 14.17 -6.45
CA ASP A 59 -20.96 13.67 -7.58
C ASP A 59 -20.00 12.97 -8.54
N LEU A 60 -19.94 11.63 -8.45
CA LEU A 60 -19.00 10.80 -9.20
C LEU A 60 -19.73 10.08 -10.32
N SER A 61 -19.19 10.19 -11.53
CA SER A 61 -19.72 9.54 -12.74
C SER A 61 -18.77 8.51 -13.34
N GLY A 62 -17.51 8.50 -12.88
CA GLY A 62 -16.43 7.65 -13.36
C GLY A 62 -15.50 8.40 -14.31
N GLY A 63 -14.21 8.22 -14.12
CA GLY A 63 -13.15 8.88 -14.91
C GLY A 63 -12.63 10.18 -14.33
N GLU A 64 -13.25 10.71 -13.25
CA GLU A 64 -12.77 11.92 -12.59
C GLU A 64 -11.38 11.71 -12.01
N MET A 65 -10.57 12.78 -12.02
CA MET A 65 -9.29 12.81 -11.33
C MET A 65 -9.55 13.07 -9.83
N LEU A 66 -9.15 12.11 -9.00
CA LEU A 66 -9.33 12.18 -7.56
C LEU A 66 -7.98 12.23 -6.84
N THR A 67 -7.85 13.17 -5.91
CA THR A 67 -6.78 13.18 -4.92
C THR A 67 -7.30 12.56 -3.63
N VAL A 68 -6.70 11.45 -3.21
CA VAL A 68 -7.03 10.72 -1.99
C VAL A 68 -5.87 10.85 -1.01
N THR A 69 -6.16 11.29 0.21
CA THR A 69 -5.24 11.24 1.34
C THR A 69 -5.77 10.30 2.41
N GLY A 70 -4.86 9.55 3.05
CA GLY A 70 -5.28 8.58 4.05
C GLY A 70 -4.14 7.70 4.55
N GLN A 71 -4.45 6.44 4.78
CA GLN A 71 -3.54 5.43 5.31
C GLN A 71 -3.55 4.18 4.44
N ILE A 72 -2.44 3.46 4.40
CA ILE A 72 -2.41 2.12 3.81
C ILE A 72 -2.85 1.13 4.89
N ARG A 73 -3.81 0.30 4.55
CA ARG A 73 -4.34 -0.73 5.44
C ARG A 73 -4.08 -2.11 4.87
N SER A 74 -3.91 -3.06 5.76
CA SER A 74 -3.82 -4.47 5.41
C SER A 74 -4.90 -5.28 6.11
N HIS A 75 -5.41 -6.29 5.41
CA HIS A 75 -6.36 -7.25 5.96
C HIS A 75 -6.00 -8.65 5.48
N ASN A 76 -5.91 -9.59 6.43
CA ASN A 76 -5.75 -11.00 6.12
C ASN A 76 -7.14 -11.61 5.85
N SER A 77 -7.43 -11.88 4.59
CA SER A 77 -8.60 -12.64 4.17
C SER A 77 -8.28 -14.13 4.09
N ARG A 78 -9.27 -14.96 4.32
CA ARG A 78 -9.20 -16.42 4.05
C ARG A 78 -10.24 -16.75 2.99
N THR A 79 -9.78 -17.22 1.86
CA THR A 79 -10.63 -17.75 0.79
C THR A 79 -10.14 -19.16 0.47
N ASP A 80 -11.01 -20.15 0.50
CA ASP A 80 -10.70 -21.57 0.26
C ASP A 80 -9.53 -22.11 1.09
N GLY A 81 -9.49 -21.72 2.37
CA GLY A 81 -8.43 -22.12 3.31
C GLY A 81 -7.08 -21.40 3.12
N VAL A 82 -6.90 -20.65 2.05
CA VAL A 82 -5.68 -19.88 1.75
C VAL A 82 -5.76 -18.48 2.35
N ARG A 83 -4.66 -18.06 2.98
CA ARG A 83 -4.54 -16.67 3.48
C ARG A 83 -4.11 -15.75 2.35
N HIS A 84 -4.83 -14.65 2.19
CA HIS A 84 -4.52 -13.58 1.26
C HIS A 84 -4.33 -12.29 2.04
N LEU A 85 -3.20 -11.62 1.84
CA LEU A 85 -2.96 -10.29 2.35
C LEU A 85 -3.57 -9.28 1.36
N LEU A 86 -4.66 -8.65 1.76
CA LEU A 86 -5.28 -7.57 1.02
C LEU A 86 -4.68 -6.24 1.50
N ILE A 87 -4.23 -5.41 0.57
CA ILE A 87 -3.70 -4.08 0.83
C ILE A 87 -4.55 -3.08 0.07
N PHE A 88 -4.91 -1.99 0.72
CA PHE A 88 -5.73 -0.93 0.14
C PHE A 88 -5.45 0.43 0.78
N VAL A 89 -5.80 1.48 0.09
CA VAL A 89 -5.81 2.85 0.61
C VAL A 89 -7.11 3.07 1.39
N PHE A 90 -7.01 3.36 2.68
CA PHE A 90 -8.14 3.79 3.49
C PHE A 90 -8.24 5.31 3.44
N ALA A 91 -9.20 5.81 2.68
CA ALA A 91 -9.36 7.23 2.44
C ALA A 91 -9.87 7.95 3.69
N GLN A 92 -9.17 8.99 4.10
CA GLN A 92 -9.58 9.93 5.13
C GLN A 92 -10.17 11.20 4.52
N ASN A 93 -9.66 11.60 3.35
CA ASN A 93 -10.17 12.71 2.57
C ASN A 93 -10.05 12.41 1.08
N ILE A 94 -11.03 12.90 0.30
CA ILE A 94 -11.05 12.79 -1.16
C ILE A 94 -11.43 14.15 -1.72
N ILE A 95 -10.69 14.57 -2.75
CA ILE A 95 -10.94 15.82 -3.47
C ILE A 95 -11.00 15.48 -4.97
N CYS A 96 -12.04 15.94 -5.64
CA CYS A 96 -12.12 15.91 -7.10
C CYS A 96 -11.41 17.16 -7.62
N GLU A 97 -10.23 16.98 -8.22
CA GLU A 97 -9.43 18.08 -8.75
C GLU A 97 -8.53 17.58 -9.87
N ASP A 98 -8.39 18.36 -10.93
CA ASP A 98 -7.44 18.07 -11.99
C ASP A 98 -6.00 18.25 -11.53
N GLY A 99 -5.08 17.51 -12.13
CA GLY A 99 -3.65 17.62 -11.86
C GLY A 99 -2.87 16.40 -12.33
N GLU A 100 -1.55 16.50 -12.24
CA GLU A 100 -0.66 15.39 -12.59
C GLU A 100 -0.87 14.20 -11.64
N PRO A 101 -0.76 12.95 -12.16
CA PRO A 101 -0.79 11.75 -11.33
C PRO A 101 0.23 11.80 -10.20
N MET A 102 -0.16 11.32 -9.02
CA MET A 102 0.67 11.36 -7.82
C MET A 102 0.54 10.06 -7.04
N ASN A 103 1.65 9.61 -6.44
CA ASN A 103 1.66 8.43 -5.58
C ASN A 103 2.79 8.57 -4.57
N GLU A 104 2.46 9.00 -3.37
CA GLU A 104 3.39 9.32 -2.30
C GLU A 104 3.00 8.57 -1.04
N VAL A 105 3.96 7.86 -0.46
CA VAL A 105 3.82 7.06 0.75
C VAL A 105 4.89 7.46 1.74
N LEU A 106 4.50 7.60 3.01
CA LEU A 106 5.41 7.71 4.15
C LEU A 106 4.94 6.77 5.25
N LEU A 107 5.79 5.80 5.60
CA LEU A 107 5.54 4.80 6.63
C LEU A 107 6.67 4.79 7.65
N GLN A 108 6.35 4.54 8.92
CA GLN A 108 7.32 4.24 9.96
C GLN A 108 6.80 3.11 10.83
N GLY A 109 7.65 2.14 11.11
CA GLY A 109 7.33 1.03 11.98
C GLY A 109 8.45 0.00 12.09
N PRO A 110 8.37 -0.91 13.05
CA PRO A 110 9.33 -1.99 13.22
C PRO A 110 9.23 -3.04 12.11
N LEU A 111 10.36 -3.68 11.84
CA LEU A 111 10.45 -4.85 10.99
C LEU A 111 9.81 -6.07 11.66
N CYS A 112 8.89 -6.74 10.95
CA CYS A 112 8.21 -7.95 11.46
C CYS A 112 9.11 -9.19 11.46
N LYS A 113 10.13 -9.17 10.63
CA LYS A 113 11.10 -10.24 10.40
C LYS A 113 12.37 -9.66 9.83
N ASP A 114 13.45 -10.43 9.87
CA ASP A 114 14.71 -10.03 9.25
C ASP A 114 14.52 -9.74 7.76
N PRO A 115 15.17 -8.70 7.23
CA PRO A 115 15.16 -8.35 5.83
C PRO A 115 15.63 -9.50 4.94
N THR A 116 15.04 -9.63 3.75
CA THR A 116 15.47 -10.64 2.79
C THR A 116 16.15 -9.95 1.60
N TYR A 117 17.49 -9.95 1.62
CA TYR A 117 18.29 -9.41 0.53
C TYR A 117 18.43 -10.43 -0.60
N ARG A 118 18.30 -9.98 -1.85
CA ARG A 118 18.47 -10.81 -3.05
C ARG A 118 18.86 -9.99 -4.27
N ARG A 119 19.37 -10.65 -5.30
CA ARG A 119 19.58 -10.05 -6.62
C ARG A 119 18.53 -10.56 -7.59
N THR A 120 17.99 -9.65 -8.41
CA THR A 120 17.13 -10.02 -9.53
C THR A 120 17.94 -10.70 -10.65
N PRO A 121 17.29 -11.43 -11.58
CA PRO A 121 17.96 -11.99 -12.75
C PRO A 121 18.69 -10.93 -13.60
N LEU A 122 18.26 -9.68 -13.55
CA LEU A 122 18.89 -8.54 -14.22
C LEU A 122 20.01 -7.90 -13.39
N GLY A 123 20.44 -8.53 -12.28
CA GLY A 123 21.53 -8.06 -11.42
C GLY A 123 21.17 -6.91 -10.48
N ARG A 124 19.91 -6.48 -10.41
CA ARG A 124 19.48 -5.42 -9.48
C ARG A 124 19.42 -5.97 -8.05
N GLU A 125 20.00 -5.23 -7.13
CA GLU A 125 19.94 -5.54 -5.70
C GLU A 125 18.62 -5.05 -5.11
N ILE A 126 17.96 -5.93 -4.38
CA ILE A 126 16.70 -5.64 -3.71
C ILE A 126 16.68 -6.25 -2.32
N CYS A 127 15.94 -5.62 -1.42
CA CYS A 127 15.67 -6.10 -0.09
C CYS A 127 14.17 -6.07 0.18
N ASP A 128 13.60 -7.24 0.46
CA ASP A 128 12.20 -7.37 0.81
C ASP A 128 12.06 -7.27 2.34
N VAL A 129 11.25 -6.33 2.80
CA VAL A 129 10.94 -6.14 4.21
C VAL A 129 9.44 -6.14 4.46
N MET A 130 9.04 -6.42 5.69
CA MET A 130 7.65 -6.34 6.14
C MET A 130 7.58 -5.42 7.36
N LEU A 131 6.91 -4.28 7.21
CA LEU A 131 6.69 -3.34 8.30
C LEU A 131 5.42 -3.68 9.09
N ALA A 132 5.48 -3.56 10.41
CA ALA A 132 4.30 -3.51 11.27
C ALA A 132 4.01 -2.04 11.60
N VAL A 133 3.00 -1.49 10.94
CA VAL A 133 2.61 -0.09 11.18
C VAL A 133 1.43 -0.07 12.14
N ASN A 134 1.68 0.43 13.35
CA ASN A 134 0.66 0.47 14.38
C ASN A 134 -0.52 1.35 13.98
N ARG A 135 -1.71 0.89 14.32
CA ARG A 135 -2.94 1.64 14.20
C ARG A 135 -3.70 1.56 15.53
N GLY A 136 -4.57 2.50 15.82
CA GLY A 136 -5.32 2.52 17.06
C GLY A 136 -5.91 1.15 17.45
N PHE A 137 -6.24 1.00 18.76
CA PHE A 137 -6.86 -0.21 19.32
C PHE A 137 -6.01 -1.48 19.26
N LYS A 138 -4.70 -1.38 19.47
CA LYS A 138 -3.73 -2.50 19.47
C LYS A 138 -3.76 -3.34 18.20
N ARG A 139 -4.03 -2.72 17.06
CA ARG A 139 -3.94 -3.35 15.73
C ARG A 139 -2.73 -2.84 14.97
N ALA A 140 -2.22 -3.62 14.07
CA ALA A 140 -1.17 -3.24 13.14
C ALA A 140 -1.52 -3.62 11.70
N ASP A 141 -1.05 -2.81 10.76
CA ASP A 141 -1.06 -3.13 9.35
C ASP A 141 0.31 -3.70 8.98
N TYR A 142 0.31 -4.83 8.29
CA TYR A 142 1.52 -5.51 7.81
C TYR A 142 1.73 -5.15 6.36
N LEU A 143 2.76 -4.36 6.10
CA LEU A 143 2.96 -3.71 4.80
C LEU A 143 4.27 -4.19 4.17
N PRO A 144 4.22 -4.93 3.04
CA PRO A 144 5.41 -5.35 2.31
C PRO A 144 6.04 -4.15 1.61
N CYS A 145 7.35 -3.99 1.77
CA CYS A 145 8.14 -2.98 1.09
C CYS A 145 9.29 -3.64 0.33
N ILE A 146 9.59 -3.10 -0.85
CA ILE A 146 10.75 -3.46 -1.66
C ILE A 146 11.68 -2.26 -1.71
N LEU A 147 12.90 -2.45 -1.25
CA LEU A 147 13.98 -1.49 -1.30
C LEU A 147 14.95 -1.86 -2.43
N TRP A 148 15.62 -0.87 -3.01
CA TRP A 148 16.43 -1.04 -4.21
C TRP A 148 17.85 -0.51 -4.01
N GLY A 149 18.85 -1.17 -4.65
CA GLY A 149 20.23 -0.71 -4.73
C GLY A 149 20.88 -0.48 -3.38
N ARG A 150 21.50 0.68 -3.17
CA ARG A 150 22.24 1.01 -1.94
C ARG A 150 21.34 0.92 -0.68
N ILE A 151 20.11 1.40 -0.76
CA ILE A 151 19.16 1.33 0.37
C ILE A 151 18.87 -0.13 0.74
N ALA A 152 18.78 -1.02 -0.26
CA ALA A 152 18.60 -2.45 -0.03
C ALA A 152 19.77 -3.07 0.73
N GLN A 153 21.01 -2.65 0.42
CA GLN A 153 22.22 -3.10 1.13
C GLN A 153 22.23 -2.60 2.59
N GLU A 154 21.93 -1.32 2.81
CA GLU A 154 21.92 -0.72 4.14
C GLU A 154 20.88 -1.37 5.06
N ILE A 155 19.64 -1.50 4.60
CA ILE A 155 18.55 -2.09 5.38
C ILE A 155 18.69 -3.62 5.54
N SER A 156 19.42 -4.29 4.67
CA SER A 156 19.68 -5.73 4.81
C SER A 156 20.47 -6.10 6.07
N LEU A 157 21.11 -5.13 6.71
CA LEU A 157 21.87 -5.32 7.96
C LEU A 157 20.98 -5.15 9.21
N CYS A 158 19.75 -4.70 9.05
CA CYS A 158 18.77 -4.60 10.14
C CYS A 158 18.24 -5.97 10.56
N HIS A 159 17.66 -6.01 11.75
CA HIS A 159 17.05 -7.19 12.34
C HIS A 159 15.57 -6.97 12.65
N THR A 160 14.90 -8.04 12.99
CA THR A 160 13.53 -8.00 13.51
C THR A 160 13.45 -7.01 14.67
N SER A 161 12.40 -6.20 14.69
CA SER A 161 12.11 -5.12 15.65
C SER A 161 12.87 -3.80 15.43
N ASP A 162 13.87 -3.76 14.56
CA ASP A 162 14.46 -2.46 14.19
C ASP A 162 13.40 -1.60 13.53
N THR A 163 13.30 -0.34 13.93
CA THR A 163 12.35 0.62 13.37
C THR A 163 12.95 1.33 12.16
N ILE A 164 12.25 1.31 11.05
CA ILE A 164 12.64 2.07 9.86
C ILE A 164 11.52 3.00 9.39
N GLN A 165 11.92 4.12 8.81
CA GLN A 165 11.02 4.99 8.07
C GLN A 165 11.28 4.81 6.57
N VAL A 166 10.20 4.65 5.80
CA VAL A 166 10.23 4.42 4.35
C VAL A 166 9.40 5.48 3.66
N SER A 167 9.96 6.14 2.65
CA SER A 167 9.17 6.90 1.69
C SER A 167 9.21 6.24 0.31
N GLY A 168 8.12 6.36 -0.45
CA GLY A 168 8.02 5.72 -1.75
C GLY A 168 6.64 5.83 -2.35
N ARG A 169 6.23 4.78 -3.05
CA ARG A 169 4.90 4.69 -3.69
C ARG A 169 4.28 3.32 -3.47
N LEU A 170 2.97 3.27 -3.37
CA LEU A 170 2.21 2.03 -3.41
C LEU A 170 2.08 1.59 -4.87
N GLN A 171 2.51 0.37 -5.19
CA GLN A 171 2.43 -0.15 -6.55
C GLN A 171 1.66 -1.44 -6.62
N SER A 172 1.04 -1.68 -7.75
CA SER A 172 0.42 -2.95 -8.13
C SER A 172 1.37 -3.77 -9.00
N ARG A 173 1.40 -5.07 -8.78
CA ARG A 173 2.17 -6.01 -9.59
C ARG A 173 1.32 -7.23 -9.90
N THR A 174 1.05 -7.44 -11.17
CA THR A 174 0.38 -8.65 -11.64
C THR A 174 1.39 -9.79 -11.78
N TYR A 175 1.01 -10.99 -11.36
CA TYR A 175 1.80 -12.20 -11.49
C TYR A 175 0.89 -13.42 -11.72
N THR A 176 1.41 -14.41 -12.40
CA THR A 176 0.69 -15.67 -12.62
C THR A 176 1.05 -16.67 -11.53
N LYS A 177 0.03 -17.17 -10.82
CA LYS A 177 0.16 -18.24 -9.85
C LYS A 177 -0.34 -19.55 -10.49
N GLN A 178 0.46 -20.62 -10.44
CA GLN A 178 -0.01 -21.95 -10.81
C GLN A 178 -0.92 -22.49 -9.70
N THR A 179 -2.14 -22.87 -10.04
CA THR A 179 -3.13 -23.50 -9.16
C THR A 179 -3.49 -24.88 -9.72
N GLU A 180 -4.22 -25.68 -8.96
CA GLU A 180 -4.70 -26.99 -9.41
C GLU A 180 -5.62 -26.87 -10.64
N ASP A 181 -6.35 -25.77 -10.76
CA ASP A 181 -7.26 -25.47 -11.89
C ASP A 181 -6.57 -24.78 -13.08
N GLY A 182 -5.24 -24.56 -13.00
CA GLY A 182 -4.45 -23.90 -14.04
C GLY A 182 -3.81 -22.57 -13.61
N PRO A 183 -3.22 -21.83 -14.57
CA PRO A 183 -2.59 -20.54 -14.28
C PRO A 183 -3.64 -19.47 -13.97
N GLU A 184 -3.51 -18.86 -12.80
CA GLU A 184 -4.37 -17.75 -12.34
C GLU A 184 -3.55 -16.46 -12.26
N GLU A 185 -4.07 -15.38 -12.86
CA GLU A 185 -3.48 -14.05 -12.74
C GLU A 185 -3.91 -13.39 -11.43
N ARG A 186 -2.94 -12.90 -10.67
CA ARG A 186 -3.16 -12.25 -9.38
C ARG A 186 -2.42 -10.93 -9.31
N THR A 187 -2.98 -9.97 -8.56
CA THR A 187 -2.36 -8.70 -8.28
C THR A 187 -1.88 -8.66 -6.83
N ALA A 188 -0.62 -8.34 -6.64
CA ALA A 188 -0.03 -8.00 -5.35
C ALA A 188 0.17 -6.49 -5.25
N TYR A 189 0.06 -5.97 -4.04
CA TYR A 189 0.33 -4.58 -3.72
C TYR A 189 1.50 -4.50 -2.75
N GLU A 190 2.44 -3.62 -3.03
CA GLU A 190 3.66 -3.46 -2.25
C GLU A 190 4.14 -2.01 -2.30
N ILE A 191 4.90 -1.58 -1.30
CA ILE A 191 5.53 -0.27 -1.29
C ILE A 191 6.89 -0.37 -1.98
N SER A 192 7.06 0.31 -3.11
CA SER A 192 8.36 0.50 -3.75
C SER A 192 9.05 1.70 -3.11
N ALA A 193 10.04 1.43 -2.27
CA ALA A 193 10.75 2.46 -1.53
C ALA A 193 11.67 3.28 -2.44
N LEU A 194 11.61 4.60 -2.29
CA LEU A 194 12.53 5.56 -2.87
C LEU A 194 13.63 5.92 -1.88
N THR A 195 13.25 6.04 -0.60
CA THR A 195 14.20 6.24 0.51
C THR A 195 13.82 5.36 1.68
N ALA A 196 14.80 4.98 2.49
CA ALA A 196 14.60 4.39 3.81
C ALA A 196 15.71 4.87 4.75
N GLN A 197 15.36 4.98 6.02
CA GLN A 197 16.30 5.31 7.10
C GLN A 197 15.96 4.51 8.35
N ILE A 198 17.00 4.12 9.09
CA ILE A 198 16.86 3.48 10.40
C ILE A 198 16.52 4.58 11.40
N ILE A 199 15.52 4.34 12.24
CA ILE A 199 15.14 5.22 13.32
C ILE A 199 15.76 4.64 14.59
N GLU A 200 16.73 5.33 15.15
CA GLU A 200 17.31 4.98 16.43
C GLU A 200 16.31 5.37 17.53
N ASP A 201 16.05 4.44 18.46
CA ASP A 201 15.28 4.79 19.65
C ASP A 201 16.14 5.76 20.48
N ASP A 202 15.60 6.94 20.75
CA ASP A 202 16.22 7.85 21.74
C ASP A 202 16.24 7.14 23.10
N PRO A 203 17.40 7.08 23.76
CA PRO A 203 17.59 6.33 25.02
C PRO A 203 16.74 6.85 26.19
#